data_5b087c26e1bb4bd8babdefa0b05d044e
#
_entry.id   5b087c26e1bb4bd8babdefa0b05d044e
#
_cell.length_a   1.000
_cell.length_b   1.000
_cell.length_c   1.000
_cell.angle_alpha   90.00
_cell.angle_beta   90.00
_cell.angle_gamma   90.00
#
_symmetry.space_group_name_H-M   'P 1'
#
loop_
_entity.id
_entity.type
_entity.pdbx_description
1 polymer ?
#
loop_
_entity_poly.entity_id
_entity_poly.type
_entity_poly.pdbx_seq_one_letter_code
_entity_poly.pdbx_strand_id
1 'polypeptide(L)'
;MTQPIRIKNDELLDEFFKRLPSESYDALDKAMTDTAHMIQTDAMRNVADRYNKSEFGRDGGAYDTGRLNMGFRGVDDEPMRKVVGNNVRYAAHMEYGTGPAIGRPKYRPPDGALADWAGRKGKDEEMVASSIWNFGTQPRRFLGRAFHKNKRKVPELMAEQLAARLSEIAKQQIGVKKR
;
A
#
# COMPACT_ATOMS: atom_id res chain seq x y z
N MET A 1 13.61 -3.18 -8.79
CA MET A 1 12.74 -2.03 -9.07
C MET A 1 11.32 -2.56 -9.18
N THR A 2 10.45 -2.19 -8.23
CA THR A 2 9.04 -2.60 -8.21
C THR A 2 8.30 -1.69 -9.18
N GLN A 3 7.69 -2.25 -10.22
CA GLN A 3 6.89 -1.46 -11.15
C GLN A 3 5.62 -0.98 -10.43
N PRO A 4 5.25 0.30 -10.54
CA PRO A 4 3.99 0.80 -10.00
C PRO A 4 2.80 0.13 -10.69
N ILE A 5 1.74 -0.12 -9.94
CA ILE A 5 0.47 -0.59 -10.50
C ILE A 5 -0.10 0.55 -11.34
N ARG A 6 -0.10 0.41 -12.66
CA ARG A 6 -0.75 1.36 -13.58
C ARG A 6 -2.21 0.95 -13.78
N ILE A 7 -3.13 1.88 -13.57
CA ILE A 7 -4.52 1.73 -13.96
C ILE A 7 -4.58 1.97 -15.48
N LYS A 8 -4.99 0.93 -16.23
CA LYS A 8 -5.22 1.07 -17.68
C LYS A 8 -6.56 1.82 -17.87
N ASN A 9 -6.52 3.08 -18.20
CA ASN A 9 -7.61 3.89 -18.80
C ASN A 9 -7.25 5.39 -18.70
N ASP A 10 -5.97 5.72 -18.86
CA ASP A 10 -5.48 7.09 -18.70
C ASP A 10 -6.23 8.10 -19.59
N GLU A 11 -6.56 7.71 -20.84
CA GLU A 11 -7.21 8.63 -21.81
C GLU A 11 -8.64 9.02 -21.41
N LEU A 12 -9.45 8.06 -20.93
CA LEU A 12 -10.83 8.34 -20.50
C LEU A 12 -10.86 9.16 -19.20
N LEU A 13 -9.91 8.91 -18.31
CA LEU A 13 -9.76 9.68 -17.10
C LEU A 13 -9.29 11.11 -17.42
N ASP A 14 -8.34 11.27 -18.30
CA ASP A 14 -7.87 12.59 -18.74
C ASP A 14 -8.97 13.43 -19.39
N GLU A 15 -9.81 12.83 -20.24
CA GLU A 15 -10.95 13.53 -20.84
C GLU A 15 -12.01 13.90 -19.80
N PHE A 16 -12.28 13.01 -18.86
CA PHE A 16 -13.19 13.28 -17.75
C PHE A 16 -12.70 14.46 -16.92
N PHE A 17 -11.42 14.45 -16.54
CA PHE A 17 -10.84 15.52 -15.73
C PHE A 17 -10.81 16.86 -16.46
N LYS A 18 -10.53 16.90 -17.76
CA LYS A 18 -10.57 18.14 -18.56
C LYS A 18 -11.94 18.83 -18.59
N ARG A 19 -13.01 18.10 -18.30
CA ARG A 19 -14.39 18.61 -18.27
C ARG A 19 -14.86 19.05 -16.88
N LEU A 20 -14.09 18.75 -15.82
CA LEU A 20 -14.45 19.15 -14.48
C LEU A 20 -14.09 20.61 -14.20
N PRO A 21 -14.92 21.35 -13.43
CA PRO A 21 -14.51 22.66 -12.88
C PRO A 21 -13.22 22.52 -12.06
N SER A 22 -12.36 23.53 -12.12
CA SER A 22 -11.07 23.52 -11.40
C SER A 22 -11.21 23.24 -9.90
N GLU A 23 -12.28 23.75 -9.30
CA GLU A 23 -12.59 23.56 -7.87
C GLU A 23 -12.90 22.09 -7.50
N SER A 24 -13.21 21.26 -8.49
CA SER A 24 -13.48 19.84 -8.28
C SER A 24 -12.20 19.01 -8.18
N TYR A 25 -11.07 19.52 -8.71
CA TYR A 25 -9.78 18.84 -8.64
C TYR A 25 -9.29 18.70 -7.20
N ASP A 26 -9.42 19.76 -6.40
CA ASP A 26 -8.99 19.75 -5.00
C ASP A 26 -9.80 18.71 -4.19
N ALA A 27 -11.09 18.59 -4.47
CA ALA A 27 -11.94 17.60 -3.81
C ALA A 27 -11.53 16.16 -4.18
N LEU A 28 -11.22 15.93 -5.45
CA LEU A 28 -10.77 14.62 -5.91
C LEU A 28 -9.37 14.28 -5.39
N ASP A 29 -8.43 15.22 -5.40
CA ASP A 29 -7.10 15.02 -4.85
C ASP A 29 -7.14 14.71 -3.36
N LYS A 30 -8.00 15.41 -2.62
CA LYS A 30 -8.28 15.11 -1.21
C LYS A 30 -8.83 13.71 -1.02
N ALA A 31 -9.82 13.29 -1.84
CA ALA A 31 -10.38 11.94 -1.77
C ALA A 31 -9.33 10.86 -2.03
N MET A 32 -8.43 11.09 -2.98
CA MET A 32 -7.31 10.19 -3.26
C MET A 32 -6.33 10.14 -2.08
N THR A 33 -6.05 11.28 -1.45
CA THR A 33 -5.20 11.36 -0.24
C THR A 33 -5.82 10.58 0.92
N ASP A 34 -7.11 10.78 1.19
CA ASP A 34 -7.84 10.07 2.25
C ASP A 34 -7.83 8.55 2.00
N THR A 35 -8.00 8.15 0.74
CA THR A 35 -7.92 6.75 0.32
C THR A 35 -6.51 6.16 0.52
N ALA A 36 -5.47 6.91 0.15
CA ALA A 36 -4.08 6.48 0.34
C ALA A 36 -3.78 6.27 1.84
N HIS A 37 -4.22 7.18 2.70
CA HIS A 37 -4.09 7.04 4.15
C HIS A 37 -4.85 5.83 4.70
N MET A 38 -6.05 5.54 4.18
CA MET A 38 -6.81 4.35 4.56
C MET A 38 -6.08 3.07 4.19
N ILE A 39 -5.54 2.97 2.98
CA ILE A 39 -4.75 1.82 2.51
C ILE A 39 -3.47 1.68 3.35
N GLN A 40 -2.78 2.77 3.62
CA GLN A 40 -1.59 2.79 4.48
C GLN A 40 -1.89 2.26 5.88
N THR A 41 -2.95 2.76 6.50
CA THR A 41 -3.38 2.35 7.83
C THR A 41 -3.73 0.86 7.89
N ASP A 42 -4.47 0.35 6.90
CA ASP A 42 -4.79 -1.07 6.83
C ASP A 42 -3.55 -1.93 6.56
N ALA A 43 -2.59 -1.47 5.75
CA ALA A 43 -1.32 -2.16 5.55
C ALA A 43 -0.51 -2.25 6.84
N MET A 44 -0.45 -1.15 7.62
CA MET A 44 0.20 -1.13 8.93
C MET A 44 -0.47 -2.10 9.91
N ARG A 45 -1.80 -2.16 9.92
CA ARG A 45 -2.56 -3.15 10.72
C ARG A 45 -2.25 -4.58 10.29
N ASN A 46 -2.20 -4.84 8.98
CA ASN A 46 -1.84 -6.16 8.44
C ASN A 46 -0.43 -6.61 8.84
N VAL A 47 0.53 -5.68 8.99
CA VAL A 47 1.87 -5.98 9.50
C VAL A 47 1.84 -6.29 11.00
N ALA A 48 1.06 -5.52 11.76
CA ALA A 48 0.98 -5.65 13.22
C ALA A 48 0.15 -6.85 13.68
N ASP A 49 -0.76 -7.33 12.82
CA ASP A 49 -1.69 -8.40 13.17
C ASP A 49 -0.97 -9.74 13.36
N ARG A 50 -0.86 -10.15 14.62
CA ARG A 50 -0.26 -11.42 15.02
C ARG A 50 -1.11 -12.64 14.66
N TYR A 51 -2.41 -12.45 14.44
CA TYR A 51 -3.38 -13.51 14.20
C TYR A 51 -3.70 -13.72 12.73
N ASN A 52 -3.14 -12.88 11.85
CA ASN A 52 -3.31 -13.09 10.43
C ASN A 52 -2.57 -14.37 10.03
N LYS A 53 -3.27 -15.49 10.13
CA LYS A 53 -2.85 -16.75 9.52
C LYS A 53 -2.54 -16.40 8.07
N SER A 54 -1.28 -16.53 7.67
CA SER A 54 -0.98 -16.48 6.24
C SER A 54 -1.88 -17.49 5.55
N GLU A 55 -2.26 -17.25 4.32
CA GLU A 55 -2.97 -18.23 3.47
C GLU A 55 -2.29 -19.61 3.49
N PHE A 56 -1.12 -19.71 4.10
CA PHE A 56 -0.25 -20.86 4.21
C PHE A 56 -0.08 -21.40 5.65
N GLY A 57 -0.97 -21.04 6.58
CA GLY A 57 -1.09 -21.69 7.89
C GLY A 57 0.04 -21.42 8.90
N ARG A 58 0.95 -20.47 8.66
CA ARG A 58 2.01 -20.11 9.61
C ARG A 58 1.61 -18.91 10.45
N ASP A 59 1.62 -19.08 11.76
CA ASP A 59 1.36 -18.03 12.74
C ASP A 59 2.43 -16.93 12.67
N GLY A 60 2.00 -15.67 12.76
CA GLY A 60 2.85 -14.54 13.01
C GLY A 60 2.77 -13.45 11.94
N GLY A 61 2.35 -12.28 12.37
CA GLY A 61 2.49 -11.04 11.61
C GLY A 61 3.96 -10.74 11.28
N ALA A 62 4.17 -9.84 10.35
CA ALA A 62 5.50 -9.37 9.96
C ALA A 62 6.10 -8.39 10.99
N TYR A 63 5.48 -8.26 12.16
CA TYR A 63 5.92 -7.34 13.21
C TYR A 63 7.04 -7.96 14.04
N ASP A 64 8.19 -7.28 14.08
CA ASP A 64 9.30 -7.59 14.98
C ASP A 64 9.66 -6.35 15.83
N THR A 65 10.41 -5.41 15.26
CA THR A 65 10.82 -4.16 15.93
C THR A 65 9.90 -2.96 15.61
N GLY A 66 8.86 -3.16 14.82
CA GLY A 66 8.05 -2.07 14.27
C GLY A 66 8.66 -1.35 13.06
N ARG A 67 9.91 -1.65 12.69
CA ARG A 67 10.60 -0.99 11.57
C ARG A 67 9.82 -1.08 10.27
N LEU A 68 9.26 -2.26 9.94
CA LEU A 68 8.44 -2.45 8.75
C LEU A 68 7.17 -1.59 8.83
N ASN A 69 6.54 -1.53 10.00
CA ASN A 69 5.33 -0.74 10.22
C ASN A 69 5.59 0.76 10.08
N MET A 70 6.68 1.26 10.69
CA MET A 70 7.09 2.65 10.57
C MET A 70 7.65 3.02 9.19
N GLY A 71 7.96 2.04 8.36
CA GLY A 71 8.50 2.24 7.01
C GLY A 71 7.45 2.62 5.97
N PHE A 72 6.15 2.55 6.27
CA PHE A 72 5.12 2.98 5.35
C PHE A 72 5.18 4.48 5.10
N ARG A 73 5.08 4.84 3.83
CA ARG A 73 5.01 6.23 3.37
C ARG A 73 3.87 6.33 2.36
N GLY A 74 3.03 7.35 2.53
CA GLY A 74 2.24 7.89 1.44
C GLY A 74 3.09 8.96 0.77
N VAL A 75 3.29 8.87 -0.51
CA VAL A 75 4.00 9.88 -1.30
C VAL A 75 2.96 10.66 -2.07
N ASP A 76 2.90 11.95 -1.81
CA ASP A 76 2.25 12.94 -2.67
C ASP A 76 3.20 13.16 -3.85
N ASP A 77 3.03 12.33 -4.88
CA ASP A 77 3.96 12.34 -6.01
C ASP A 77 3.57 13.41 -7.02
N GLU A 78 2.28 13.53 -7.29
CA GLU A 78 1.69 14.50 -8.24
C GLU A 78 0.22 14.73 -7.90
N PRO A 79 -0.38 15.85 -8.31
CA PRO A 79 -1.83 16.02 -8.26
C PRO A 79 -2.53 14.83 -8.92
N MET A 80 -3.57 14.31 -8.29
CA MET A 80 -4.34 13.15 -8.77
C MET A 80 -3.57 11.83 -8.86
N ARG A 81 -2.39 11.74 -8.23
CA ARG A 81 -1.61 10.51 -8.14
C ARG A 81 -1.06 10.32 -6.74
N LYS A 82 -1.53 9.30 -6.04
CA LYS A 82 -1.05 8.95 -4.70
C LYS A 82 -0.41 7.57 -4.71
N VAL A 83 0.76 7.47 -4.12
CA VAL A 83 1.52 6.22 -4.01
C VAL A 83 1.63 5.82 -2.55
N VAL A 84 1.24 4.59 -2.22
CA VAL A 84 1.46 4.00 -0.89
C VAL A 84 2.53 2.93 -1.02
N GLY A 85 3.60 3.07 -0.28
CA GLY A 85 4.73 2.16 -0.33
C GLY A 85 5.39 1.96 1.03
N ASN A 86 6.46 1.17 1.03
CA ASN A 86 7.29 0.95 2.21
C ASN A 86 8.76 1.11 1.83
N ASN A 87 9.50 1.93 2.58
CA ASN A 87 10.89 2.26 2.28
C ASN A 87 11.91 1.27 2.90
N VAL A 88 11.44 0.26 3.60
CA VAL A 88 12.32 -0.75 4.21
C VAL A 88 12.79 -1.74 3.13
N ARG A 89 14.09 -1.95 3.02
CA ARG A 89 14.71 -2.79 1.96
C ARG A 89 14.12 -4.20 1.86
N TYR A 90 13.80 -4.83 2.99
CA TYR A 90 13.23 -6.18 3.00
C TYR A 90 11.71 -6.21 2.83
N ALA A 91 11.02 -5.06 2.75
CA ALA A 91 9.57 -5.00 2.65
C ALA A 91 9.04 -5.78 1.43
N ALA A 92 9.70 -5.67 0.28
CA ALA A 92 9.32 -6.40 -0.93
C ALA A 92 9.42 -7.92 -0.75
N HIS A 93 10.48 -8.40 -0.06
CA HIS A 93 10.64 -9.83 0.22
C HIS A 93 9.54 -10.35 1.16
N MET A 94 9.11 -9.53 2.12
CA MET A 94 8.00 -9.86 3.01
C MET A 94 6.65 -9.81 2.31
N GLU A 95 6.44 -8.82 1.44
CA GLU A 95 5.18 -8.67 0.69
C GLU A 95 4.97 -9.81 -0.29
N TYR A 96 5.99 -10.10 -1.13
CA TYR A 96 5.86 -11.01 -2.26
C TYR A 96 6.45 -12.41 -2.03
N GLY A 97 7.17 -12.61 -0.93
CA GLY A 97 7.94 -13.83 -0.69
C GLY A 97 9.20 -13.92 -1.55
N THR A 98 9.96 -15.02 -1.39
CA THR A 98 11.22 -15.27 -2.12
C THR A 98 11.40 -16.72 -2.52
N GLY A 99 12.19 -16.96 -3.54
CA GLY A 99 12.74 -18.26 -3.88
C GLY A 99 11.71 -19.35 -4.19
N PRO A 100 12.02 -20.61 -3.88
CA PRO A 100 11.18 -21.76 -4.22
C PRO A 100 9.77 -21.71 -3.66
N ALA A 101 9.56 -21.05 -2.51
CA ALA A 101 8.26 -20.90 -1.90
C ALA A 101 7.19 -20.25 -2.81
N ILE A 102 7.65 -19.49 -3.81
CA ILE A 102 6.80 -18.77 -4.78
C ILE A 102 7.15 -19.14 -6.23
N GLY A 103 7.79 -20.29 -6.45
CA GLY A 103 8.17 -20.76 -7.78
C GLY A 103 9.24 -19.90 -8.48
N ARG A 104 10.05 -19.17 -7.73
CA ARG A 104 11.16 -18.35 -8.26
C ARG A 104 12.52 -19.01 -7.98
N PRO A 105 13.57 -18.59 -8.69
CA PRO A 105 14.94 -19.04 -8.42
C PRO A 105 15.31 -18.83 -6.94
N LYS A 106 16.20 -19.68 -6.46
CA LYS A 106 16.72 -19.60 -5.10
C LYS A 106 17.29 -18.21 -4.81
N TYR A 107 16.97 -17.69 -3.63
CA TYR A 107 17.44 -16.40 -3.16
C TYR A 107 18.13 -16.54 -1.81
N ARG A 108 19.35 -16.02 -1.70
CA ARG A 108 20.08 -15.94 -0.43
C ARG A 108 20.12 -14.47 0.01
N PRO A 109 19.69 -14.18 1.23
CA PRO A 109 19.89 -12.85 1.81
C PRO A 109 21.39 -12.51 1.83
N PRO A 110 21.77 -11.24 1.62
CA PRO A 110 23.16 -10.81 1.81
C PRO A 110 23.63 -11.10 3.23
N ASP A 111 24.93 -11.36 3.37
CA ASP A 111 25.55 -11.62 4.68
C ASP A 111 25.34 -10.42 5.62
N GLY A 112 25.04 -10.68 6.87
CA GLY A 112 24.69 -9.68 7.88
C GLY A 112 23.28 -9.10 7.76
N ALA A 113 22.54 -9.41 6.70
CA ALA A 113 21.19 -8.84 6.51
C ALA A 113 20.16 -9.32 7.54
N LEU A 114 20.41 -10.47 8.13
CA LEU A 114 19.54 -11.10 9.13
C LEU A 114 20.14 -11.09 10.54
N ALA A 115 21.39 -10.62 10.72
CA ALA A 115 22.12 -10.71 11.98
C ALA A 115 21.34 -10.16 13.18
N ASP A 116 20.83 -8.93 13.08
CA ASP A 116 20.04 -8.30 14.15
C ASP A 116 18.75 -9.07 14.46
N TRP A 117 18.09 -9.57 13.44
CA TRP A 117 16.84 -10.32 13.60
C TRP A 117 17.13 -11.70 14.20
N ALA A 118 18.12 -12.40 13.69
CA ALA A 118 18.52 -13.73 14.18
C ALA A 118 18.97 -13.65 15.64
N GLY A 119 19.78 -12.64 16.00
CA GLY A 119 20.22 -12.40 17.36
C GLY A 119 19.04 -12.18 18.34
N ARG A 120 18.07 -11.33 17.96
CA ARG A 120 16.87 -11.13 18.81
C ARG A 120 16.00 -12.38 18.97
N LYS A 121 16.05 -13.30 18.01
CA LYS A 121 15.27 -14.55 18.04
C LYS A 121 16.06 -15.75 18.59
N GLY A 122 17.31 -15.53 19.01
CA GLY A 122 18.20 -16.61 19.45
C GLY A 122 18.47 -17.66 18.37
N LYS A 123 18.57 -17.19 17.11
CA LYS A 123 18.80 -18.05 15.95
C LYS A 123 20.17 -17.76 15.33
N ASP A 124 20.75 -18.78 14.72
CA ASP A 124 21.94 -18.63 13.91
C ASP A 124 21.56 -18.01 12.55
N GLU A 125 22.26 -16.94 12.13
CA GLU A 125 22.00 -16.24 10.89
C GLU A 125 22.18 -17.13 9.68
N GLU A 126 23.26 -17.93 9.66
CA GLU A 126 23.59 -18.81 8.55
C GLU A 126 22.56 -19.92 8.35
N MET A 127 22.05 -20.48 9.44
CA MET A 127 20.96 -21.45 9.37
C MET A 127 19.69 -20.86 8.79
N VAL A 128 19.36 -19.60 9.15
CA VAL A 128 18.20 -18.91 8.61
C VAL A 128 18.39 -18.58 7.13
N ALA A 129 19.56 -18.06 6.76
CA ALA A 129 19.90 -17.75 5.37
C ALA A 129 19.86 -19.00 4.48
N SER A 130 20.40 -20.12 4.97
CA SER A 130 20.36 -21.43 4.28
C SER A 130 18.92 -21.96 4.14
N SER A 131 18.08 -21.76 5.16
CA SER A 131 16.66 -22.11 5.07
C SER A 131 15.93 -21.29 3.99
N ILE A 132 16.19 -19.98 3.94
CA ILE A 132 15.64 -19.11 2.91
C ILE A 132 16.13 -19.51 1.51
N TRP A 133 17.41 -19.84 1.38
CA TRP A 133 17.97 -20.34 0.13
C TRP A 133 17.28 -21.60 -0.38
N ASN A 134 17.06 -22.57 0.50
CA ASN A 134 16.50 -23.86 0.12
C ASN A 134 15.00 -23.85 -0.08
N PHE A 135 14.27 -23.14 0.77
CA PHE A 135 12.80 -23.17 0.82
C PHE A 135 12.13 -21.86 0.40
N GLY A 136 12.86 -20.75 0.39
CA GLY A 136 12.28 -19.42 0.18
C GLY A 136 11.48 -18.92 1.38
N THR A 137 10.81 -17.80 1.20
CA THR A 137 9.87 -17.22 2.18
C THR A 137 8.48 -17.06 1.59
N GLN A 138 7.46 -17.36 2.37
CA GLN A 138 6.07 -17.17 1.96
C GLN A 138 5.69 -15.69 1.96
N PRO A 139 4.87 -15.23 1.00
CA PRO A 139 4.40 -13.86 0.92
C PRO A 139 3.46 -13.53 2.09
N ARG A 140 3.61 -12.35 2.66
CA ARG A 140 2.72 -11.84 3.72
C ARG A 140 1.62 -10.94 3.17
N ARG A 141 1.78 -10.39 1.98
CA ARG A 141 0.79 -9.60 1.22
C ARG A 141 0.09 -8.52 2.05
N PHE A 142 0.80 -7.87 2.98
CA PHE A 142 0.21 -6.88 3.88
C PHE A 142 -0.33 -5.66 3.12
N LEU A 143 0.40 -5.16 2.12
CA LEU A 143 -0.02 -4.04 1.28
C LEU A 143 -1.05 -4.48 0.23
N GLY A 144 -0.82 -5.61 -0.44
CA GLY A 144 -1.75 -6.15 -1.41
C GLY A 144 -3.13 -6.41 -0.82
N ARG A 145 -3.21 -6.99 0.40
CA ARG A 145 -4.49 -7.20 1.11
C ARG A 145 -5.17 -5.88 1.45
N ALA A 146 -4.42 -4.88 1.95
CA ALA A 146 -4.96 -3.57 2.24
C ALA A 146 -5.56 -2.91 0.99
N PHE A 147 -4.84 -2.98 -0.13
CA PHE A 147 -5.31 -2.49 -1.42
C PHE A 147 -6.59 -3.22 -1.89
N HIS A 148 -6.58 -4.56 -1.90
CA HIS A 148 -7.75 -5.35 -2.32
C HIS A 148 -8.98 -5.10 -1.46
N LYS A 149 -8.81 -4.93 -0.15
CA LYS A 149 -9.91 -4.60 0.77
C LYS A 149 -10.54 -3.25 0.42
N ASN A 150 -9.72 -2.27 0.05
CA ASN A 150 -10.16 -0.89 -0.10
C ASN A 150 -10.46 -0.47 -1.54
N LYS A 151 -10.01 -1.22 -2.57
CA LYS A 151 -10.16 -0.86 -3.99
C LYS A 151 -11.60 -0.55 -4.44
N ARG A 152 -12.61 -1.16 -3.81
CA ARG A 152 -14.02 -0.90 -4.12
C ARG A 152 -14.54 0.37 -3.47
N LYS A 153 -13.95 0.79 -2.35
CA LYS A 153 -14.34 2.01 -1.63
C LYS A 153 -13.78 3.28 -2.26
N VAL A 154 -12.71 3.16 -3.06
CA VAL A 154 -12.07 4.31 -3.71
C VAL A 154 -13.04 5.08 -4.59
N PRO A 155 -13.74 4.44 -5.56
CA PRO A 155 -14.70 5.15 -6.40
C PRO A 155 -15.87 5.74 -5.61
N GLU A 156 -16.34 5.05 -4.57
CA GLU A 156 -17.42 5.53 -3.70
C GLU A 156 -17.01 6.80 -2.96
N LEU A 157 -15.84 6.81 -2.33
CA LEU A 157 -15.31 7.99 -1.64
C LEU A 157 -15.04 9.14 -2.60
N MET A 158 -14.50 8.87 -3.78
CA MET A 158 -14.29 9.90 -4.81
C MET A 158 -15.60 10.50 -5.28
N ALA A 159 -16.63 9.68 -5.52
CA ALA A 159 -17.95 10.14 -5.93
C ALA A 159 -18.63 10.97 -4.81
N GLU A 160 -18.52 10.56 -3.57
CA GLU A 160 -19.06 11.26 -2.41
C GLU A 160 -18.43 12.65 -2.24
N GLN A 161 -17.09 12.72 -2.25
CA GLN A 161 -16.35 13.98 -2.12
C GLN A 161 -16.64 14.94 -3.28
N LEU A 162 -16.70 14.40 -4.51
CA LEU A 162 -17.04 15.19 -5.69
C LEU A 162 -18.48 15.73 -5.62
N ALA A 163 -19.45 14.90 -5.27
CA ALA A 163 -20.84 15.30 -5.12
C ALA A 163 -21.03 16.37 -4.04
N ALA A 164 -20.36 16.23 -2.90
CA ALA A 164 -20.36 17.23 -1.85
C ALA A 164 -19.82 18.58 -2.35
N ARG A 165 -18.69 18.57 -3.06
CA ARG A 165 -18.08 19.79 -3.58
C ARG A 165 -18.94 20.46 -4.66
N LEU A 166 -19.49 19.70 -5.60
CA LEU A 166 -20.39 20.23 -6.62
C LEU A 166 -21.66 20.84 -5.99
N SER A 167 -22.19 20.23 -4.93
CA SER A 167 -23.33 20.79 -4.17
C SER A 167 -22.97 22.12 -3.51
N GLU A 168 -21.77 22.26 -2.96
CA GLU A 168 -21.30 23.54 -2.39
C GLU A 168 -21.17 24.63 -3.45
N ILE A 169 -20.55 24.30 -4.60
CA ILE A 169 -20.41 25.25 -5.73
C ILE A 169 -21.78 25.71 -6.21
N ALA A 170 -22.74 24.79 -6.40
CA ALA A 170 -24.09 25.13 -6.81
C ALA A 170 -24.80 26.06 -5.83
N LYS A 171 -24.66 25.83 -4.51
CA LYS A 171 -25.22 26.70 -3.47
C LYS A 171 -24.63 28.11 -3.51
N GLN A 172 -23.31 28.23 -3.72
CA GLN A 172 -22.61 29.52 -3.82
C GLN A 172 -23.10 30.32 -5.04
N GLN A 173 -23.26 29.68 -6.19
CA GLN A 173 -23.75 30.33 -7.43
C GLN A 173 -25.20 30.81 -7.30
N ILE A 174 -26.06 30.05 -6.61
CA ILE A 174 -27.46 30.45 -6.35
C ILE A 174 -27.53 31.59 -5.34
N GLY A 175 -26.64 31.60 -4.34
CA GLY A 175 -26.57 32.68 -3.34
C GLY A 175 -26.10 34.02 -3.91
N VAL A 176 -25.25 34.00 -4.93
CA VAL A 176 -24.77 35.22 -5.62
C VAL A 176 -25.87 35.85 -6.50
N LYS A 177 -26.79 35.04 -7.07
CA LYS A 177 -27.90 35.55 -7.89
C LYS A 177 -29.05 36.18 -7.09
N LYS A 178 -29.03 36.10 -5.77
CA LYS A 178 -30.07 36.69 -4.89
C LYS A 178 -29.67 38.02 -4.25
N ARG A 179 -28.52 38.59 -4.57
CA ARG A 179 -28.06 39.92 -4.19
C ARG A 179 -28.05 40.83 -5.40
#